data_73acdad042e6496b6ff36694ce061cdb
#
_entry.id   73acdad042e6496b6ff36694ce061cdb
#
_cell.length_a   1.000
_cell.length_b   1.000
_cell.length_c   1.000
_cell.angle_alpha   90.00
_cell.angle_beta   90.00
_cell.angle_gamma   90.00
#
_symmetry.space_group_name_H-M   'P 1'
#
loop_
_entity.id
_entity.type
_entity.pdbx_description
1 polymer ?
#
loop_
_entity_poly.entity_id
_entity_poly.type
_entity_poly.pdbx_seq_one_letter_code
_entity_poly.pdbx_strand_id
1 'polypeptide(L)'
;PRWHGTVDALQVDLYDHEAAAPVLDSEAFYADCRALLTEDGAMTVNLFGRSSSYGRSSEKIVSVLGPEAVWSFKPTREGNTVVLAQARASRPKRPALADRAQSIQTRWGLPAPKWLRVFKPQS
;
A
#
# COMPACT_ATOMS: atom_id res chain seq x y z
N PRO A 1 -12.47 11.29 -14.06
CA PRO A 1 -13.45 12.35 -13.95
C PRO A 1 -13.29 13.27 -12.75
N ARG A 2 -14.40 13.51 -12.10
CA ARG A 2 -14.56 14.54 -11.08
C ARG A 2 -13.58 14.46 -9.90
N TRP A 3 -13.22 13.26 -9.49
CA TRP A 3 -12.38 13.07 -8.32
C TRP A 3 -10.91 12.79 -8.67
N HIS A 4 -10.56 12.79 -9.95
CA HIS A 4 -9.19 12.56 -10.37
C HIS A 4 -8.24 13.58 -9.76
N GLY A 5 -7.15 13.10 -9.19
CA GLY A 5 -6.12 13.95 -8.62
C GLY A 5 -6.54 14.72 -7.37
N THR A 6 -7.52 14.21 -6.62
CA THR A 6 -8.05 14.92 -5.45
C THR A 6 -7.87 14.18 -4.13
N VAL A 7 -7.47 12.92 -4.17
CA VAL A 7 -7.42 12.07 -2.97
C VAL A 7 -5.98 11.94 -2.49
N ASP A 8 -5.73 12.33 -1.25
CA ASP A 8 -4.40 12.21 -0.65
C ASP A 8 -4.15 10.85 -0.04
N ALA A 9 -5.19 10.21 0.47
CA ALA A 9 -5.08 8.89 1.07
C ALA A 9 -6.31 8.08 0.70
N LEU A 10 -6.08 6.90 0.13
CA LEU A 10 -7.13 6.00 -0.30
C LEU A 10 -6.93 4.65 0.36
N GLN A 11 -7.97 4.13 1.01
CA GLN A 11 -7.94 2.79 1.55
C GLN A 11 -8.78 1.87 0.67
N VAL A 12 -8.19 0.75 0.27
CA VAL A 12 -8.86 -0.26 -0.54
C VAL A 12 -8.90 -1.54 0.28
N ASP A 13 -10.09 -1.99 0.59
CA ASP A 13 -10.30 -3.22 1.33
C ASP A 13 -10.99 -4.23 0.41
N LEU A 14 -10.18 -5.03 -0.26
CA LEU A 14 -10.68 -6.05 -1.17
C LEU A 14 -11.05 -7.27 -0.35
N TYR A 15 -12.34 -7.46 -0.21
CA TYR A 15 -12.86 -8.59 0.52
C TYR A 15 -12.55 -9.87 -0.24
N ASP A 16 -11.98 -10.84 0.45
CA ASP A 16 -11.67 -12.11 -0.16
C ASP A 16 -12.94 -12.95 -0.32
N HIS A 17 -13.78 -12.52 -1.21
CA HIS A 17 -14.88 -13.35 -1.62
C HIS A 17 -14.72 -13.64 -3.08
N GLU A 18 -14.68 -14.89 -3.38
CA GLU A 18 -14.53 -15.42 -4.71
C GLU A 18 -15.43 -14.73 -5.72
N ALA A 19 -16.58 -14.28 -5.28
CA ALA A 19 -17.57 -13.67 -6.16
C ALA A 19 -17.30 -12.22 -6.49
N ALA A 20 -16.60 -11.49 -5.63
CA ALA A 20 -16.42 -10.04 -5.81
C ALA A 20 -15.06 -9.68 -6.38
N ALA A 21 -14.10 -10.53 -6.20
CA ALA A 21 -12.71 -10.23 -6.40
C ALA A 21 -12.24 -9.95 -7.82
N PRO A 22 -12.68 -10.67 -8.86
CA PRO A 22 -12.02 -10.52 -10.17
C PRO A 22 -12.10 -9.14 -10.79
N VAL A 23 -13.21 -8.43 -10.55
CA VAL A 23 -13.40 -7.09 -11.12
C VAL A 23 -12.61 -6.05 -10.35
N LEU A 24 -12.59 -6.18 -9.03
CA LEU A 24 -11.89 -5.22 -8.16
C LEU A 24 -10.40 -5.46 -8.09
N ASP A 25 -9.97 -6.70 -8.30
CA ASP A 25 -8.55 -7.04 -8.27
C ASP A 25 -8.01 -7.12 -9.70
N SER A 26 -7.95 -5.98 -10.37
CA SER A 26 -7.49 -5.89 -11.75
C SER A 26 -6.58 -4.69 -11.93
N GLU A 27 -5.73 -4.75 -12.95
CA GLU A 27 -4.88 -3.62 -13.30
C GLU A 27 -5.71 -2.38 -13.60
N ALA A 28 -6.84 -2.55 -14.28
CA ALA A 28 -7.74 -1.44 -14.59
C ALA A 28 -8.28 -0.78 -13.31
N PHE A 29 -8.66 -1.58 -12.33
CA PHE A 29 -9.13 -1.04 -11.06
C PHE A 29 -8.02 -0.26 -10.34
N TYR A 30 -6.81 -0.82 -10.28
CA TYR A 30 -5.69 -0.13 -9.62
C TYR A 30 -5.27 1.12 -10.38
N ALA A 31 -5.39 1.13 -11.70
CA ALA A 31 -5.15 2.32 -12.50
C ALA A 31 -6.17 3.42 -12.17
N ASP A 32 -7.44 3.05 -12.00
CA ASP A 32 -8.47 3.99 -11.60
C ASP A 32 -8.19 4.53 -10.19
N CYS A 33 -7.77 3.68 -9.28
CA CYS A 33 -7.39 4.11 -7.93
C CYS A 33 -6.24 5.10 -7.99
N ARG A 34 -5.21 4.81 -8.78
CA ARG A 34 -4.08 5.72 -8.93
C ARG A 34 -4.51 7.07 -9.48
N ALA A 35 -5.43 7.07 -10.42
CA ALA A 35 -5.92 8.30 -11.02
C ALA A 35 -6.65 9.22 -10.02
N LEU A 36 -7.18 8.66 -8.95
CA LEU A 36 -7.79 9.45 -7.88
C LEU A 36 -6.78 10.19 -7.04
N LEU A 37 -5.55 9.67 -6.93
CA LEU A 37 -4.55 10.20 -6.01
C LEU A 37 -3.98 11.52 -6.48
N THR A 38 -3.70 12.40 -5.50
CA THR A 38 -2.86 13.57 -5.75
C THR A 38 -1.44 13.12 -6.04
N GLU A 39 -0.60 14.03 -6.49
CA GLU A 39 0.79 13.75 -6.81
C GLU A 39 1.54 13.11 -5.64
N ASP A 40 1.25 13.56 -4.43
CA ASP A 40 1.88 13.03 -3.21
C ASP A 40 0.98 12.05 -2.48
N GLY A 41 -0.09 11.61 -3.11
CA GLY A 41 -1.06 10.71 -2.50
C GLY A 41 -0.56 9.28 -2.43
N ALA A 42 -1.20 8.51 -1.57
CA ALA A 42 -0.89 7.09 -1.41
C ALA A 42 -2.17 6.31 -1.15
N MET A 43 -2.14 5.04 -1.52
CA MET A 43 -3.23 4.13 -1.20
C MET A 43 -2.70 2.93 -0.43
N THR A 44 -3.54 2.41 0.45
CA THR A 44 -3.29 1.13 1.08
C THR A 44 -4.29 0.13 0.54
N VAL A 45 -3.81 -1.08 0.30
CA VAL A 45 -4.64 -2.17 -0.19
C VAL A 45 -4.52 -3.32 0.80
N ASN A 46 -5.63 -3.73 1.36
CA ASN A 46 -5.65 -4.87 2.27
C ASN A 46 -5.95 -6.12 1.45
N LEU A 47 -4.96 -6.99 1.33
CA LEU A 47 -5.07 -8.21 0.55
C LEU A 47 -5.23 -9.39 1.48
N PHE A 48 -6.27 -10.17 1.22
CA PHE A 48 -6.48 -11.43 1.91
C PHE A 48 -5.99 -12.56 1.03
N GLY A 49 -5.77 -13.69 1.64
CA GLY A 49 -5.49 -14.90 0.92
C GLY A 49 -4.07 -15.36 1.07
N ARG A 50 -3.83 -16.49 0.51
CA ARG A 50 -2.56 -17.19 0.62
C ARG A 50 -1.58 -16.64 -0.41
N SER A 51 -0.34 -17.05 -0.27
CA SER A 51 0.78 -16.49 -1.01
C SER A 51 0.56 -16.34 -2.53
N SER A 52 -0.16 -17.27 -3.15
CA SER A 52 -0.37 -17.18 -4.60
C SER A 52 -1.33 -16.05 -4.98
N SER A 53 -2.41 -15.87 -4.22
CA SER A 53 -3.35 -14.76 -4.45
C SER A 53 -2.70 -13.42 -4.19
N TYR A 54 -1.96 -13.33 -3.09
CA TYR A 54 -1.23 -12.12 -2.76
C TYR A 54 -0.23 -11.76 -3.87
N GLY A 55 0.50 -12.76 -4.37
CA GLY A 55 1.49 -12.55 -5.42
C GLY A 55 0.87 -11.97 -6.68
N ARG A 56 -0.25 -12.53 -7.11
CA ARG A 56 -0.95 -12.03 -8.30
C ARG A 56 -1.48 -10.62 -8.12
N SER A 57 -2.08 -10.35 -6.96
CA SER A 57 -2.61 -9.02 -6.68
C SER A 57 -1.50 -7.98 -6.57
N SER A 58 -0.42 -8.30 -5.88
CA SER A 58 0.69 -7.37 -5.75
C SER A 58 1.38 -7.09 -7.08
N GLU A 59 1.46 -8.09 -7.96
CA GLU A 59 2.01 -7.88 -9.30
C GLU A 59 1.19 -6.88 -10.11
N LYS A 60 -0.14 -6.92 -9.98
CA LYS A 60 -1.01 -5.96 -10.66
C LYS A 60 -0.78 -4.55 -10.13
N ILE A 61 -0.65 -4.42 -8.82
CA ILE A 61 -0.38 -3.11 -8.20
C ILE A 61 0.98 -2.58 -8.66
N VAL A 62 2.00 -3.42 -8.65
CA VAL A 62 3.35 -3.05 -9.10
C VAL A 62 3.33 -2.67 -10.58
N SER A 63 2.57 -3.41 -11.40
CA SER A 63 2.47 -3.11 -12.82
C SER A 63 1.91 -1.72 -13.08
N VAL A 64 0.96 -1.27 -12.26
CA VAL A 64 0.31 0.02 -12.43
C VAL A 64 1.12 1.17 -11.83
N LEU A 65 1.64 0.99 -10.61
CA LEU A 65 2.27 2.08 -9.88
C LEU A 65 3.81 2.06 -9.94
N GLY A 66 4.37 0.96 -10.37
CA GLY A 66 5.82 0.78 -10.46
C GLY A 66 6.39 0.16 -9.19
N PRO A 67 7.43 -0.67 -9.32
CA PRO A 67 8.00 -1.38 -8.16
C PRO A 67 8.59 -0.44 -7.12
N GLU A 68 9.07 0.74 -7.53
CA GLU A 68 9.68 1.69 -6.61
C GLU A 68 8.67 2.44 -5.76
N ALA A 69 7.39 2.37 -6.12
CA ALA A 69 6.33 3.07 -5.42
C ALA A 69 5.52 2.15 -4.50
N VAL A 70 5.88 0.87 -4.40
CA VAL A 70 5.09 -0.12 -3.68
C VAL A 70 5.86 -0.70 -2.51
N TRP A 71 5.21 -0.72 -1.36
CA TRP A 71 5.74 -1.24 -0.10
C TRP A 71 4.78 -2.27 0.46
N SER A 72 5.27 -3.22 1.20
CA SER A 72 4.41 -4.20 1.86
C SER A 72 4.70 -4.29 3.35
N PHE A 73 3.66 -4.63 4.10
CA PHE A 73 3.79 -4.94 5.52
C PHE A 73 3.87 -6.45 5.69
N LYS A 74 4.46 -6.87 6.79
CA LYS A 74 4.50 -8.29 7.14
C LYS A 74 3.07 -8.83 7.27
N PRO A 75 2.76 -10.02 6.73
CA PRO A 75 1.42 -10.59 6.86
C PRO A 75 1.00 -10.77 8.30
N THR A 76 -0.29 -10.57 8.56
CA THR A 76 -0.87 -10.80 9.87
C THR A 76 -1.16 -12.29 10.06
N ARG A 77 -1.49 -12.67 11.29
CA ARG A 77 -1.86 -14.05 11.61
C ARG A 77 -3.09 -14.51 10.84
N GLU A 78 -4.00 -13.59 10.60
CA GLU A 78 -5.26 -13.87 9.90
C GLU A 78 -5.07 -14.06 8.40
N GLY A 79 -3.87 -13.80 7.89
CA GLY A 79 -3.56 -13.97 6.49
C GLY A 79 -3.74 -12.74 5.64
N ASN A 80 -3.84 -11.57 6.26
CA ASN A 80 -3.90 -10.32 5.54
C ASN A 80 -2.50 -9.78 5.28
N THR A 81 -2.33 -9.14 4.15
CA THR A 81 -1.13 -8.35 3.88
C THR A 81 -1.57 -6.98 3.40
N VAL A 82 -1.06 -5.94 4.03
CA VAL A 82 -1.33 -4.57 3.59
C VAL A 82 -0.20 -4.11 2.68
N VAL A 83 -0.58 -3.55 1.56
CA VAL A 83 0.35 -2.98 0.58
C VAL A 83 0.14 -1.48 0.55
N LEU A 84 1.22 -0.72 0.59
CA LEU A 84 1.19 0.74 0.42
C LEU A 84 1.73 1.06 -0.97
N ALA A 85 0.96 1.80 -1.74
CA ALA A 85 1.36 2.21 -3.08
C ALA A 85 1.25 3.73 -3.21
N GLN A 86 2.29 4.34 -3.75
CA GLN A 86 2.39 5.79 -3.86
C GLN A 86 2.16 6.22 -5.30
N ALA A 87 1.51 7.37 -5.47
CA ALA A 87 1.36 7.96 -6.80
C ALA A 87 2.72 8.38 -7.35
N ARG A 88 3.59 8.90 -6.49
CA ARG A 88 4.96 9.24 -6.83
C ARG A 88 5.92 8.46 -5.95
N ALA A 89 6.82 7.71 -6.57
CA ALA A 89 7.74 6.84 -5.85
C ALA A 89 8.64 7.65 -4.89
N SER A 90 8.80 7.12 -3.68
CA SER A 90 9.70 7.68 -2.69
C SER A 90 10.28 6.52 -1.89
N ARG A 91 11.59 6.46 -1.83
CA ARG A 91 12.30 5.41 -1.09
C ARG A 91 13.31 6.01 -0.13
N PRO A 92 12.81 6.62 0.97
CA PRO A 92 13.73 7.14 1.97
C PRO A 92 14.57 6.00 2.54
N LYS A 93 15.80 6.31 2.86
CA LYS A 93 16.71 5.34 3.46
C LYS A 93 16.27 5.02 4.88
N ARG A 94 16.68 3.86 5.37
CA ARG A 94 16.34 3.41 6.72
C ARG A 94 16.62 4.45 7.80
N PRO A 95 17.78 5.13 7.82
CA PRO A 95 18.03 6.15 8.84
C PRO A 95 17.01 7.28 8.83
N ALA A 96 16.60 7.71 7.63
CA ALA A 96 15.59 8.77 7.51
C ALA A 96 14.23 8.30 8.03
N LEU A 97 13.86 7.06 7.73
CA LEU A 97 12.63 6.47 8.25
C LEU A 97 12.67 6.32 9.77
N ALA A 98 13.83 5.91 10.30
CA ALA A 98 14.00 5.76 11.75
C ALA A 98 13.86 7.11 12.45
N ASP A 99 14.42 8.18 11.89
CA ASP A 99 14.30 9.52 12.45
C ASP A 99 12.87 10.00 12.45
N ARG A 100 12.13 9.76 11.37
CA ARG A 100 10.72 10.12 11.29
C ARG A 100 9.90 9.33 12.30
N ALA A 101 10.16 8.02 12.41
CA ALA A 101 9.46 7.17 13.36
C ALA A 101 9.72 7.63 14.80
N GLN A 102 10.95 8.01 15.11
CA GLN A 102 11.28 8.51 16.43
C GLN A 102 10.56 9.82 16.72
N SER A 103 10.47 10.70 15.73
CA SER A 103 9.71 11.96 15.87
C SER A 103 8.25 11.71 16.16
N ILE A 104 7.65 10.73 15.49
CA ILE A 104 6.25 10.37 15.71
C ILE A 104 6.06 9.84 17.12
N GLN A 105 6.98 8.98 17.59
CA GLN A 105 6.89 8.45 18.94
C GLN A 105 7.02 9.57 19.98
N THR A 106 7.97 10.46 19.81
CA THR A 106 8.21 11.56 20.74
C THR A 106 7.02 12.52 20.77
N ARG A 107 6.47 12.83 19.61
CA ARG A 107 5.44 13.86 19.47
C ARG A 107 4.04 13.34 19.81
N TRP A 108 3.74 12.11 19.45
CA TRP A 108 2.39 11.56 19.51
C TRP A 108 2.25 10.37 20.45
N GLY A 109 3.35 9.85 20.98
CA GLY A 109 3.32 8.68 21.83
C GLY A 109 3.00 7.38 21.12
N LEU A 110 3.11 7.36 19.78
CA LEU A 110 2.83 6.16 18.98
C LEU A 110 4.10 5.35 18.79
N PRO A 111 4.01 4.00 18.77
CA PRO A 111 5.18 3.15 18.69
C PRO A 111 5.71 2.99 17.24
N ALA A 112 5.90 4.12 16.56
CA ALA A 112 6.29 4.13 15.16
C ALA A 112 7.62 3.41 14.87
N PRO A 113 8.66 3.46 15.72
CA PRO A 113 9.87 2.68 15.45
C PRO A 113 9.63 1.20 15.29
N LYS A 114 8.64 0.64 15.97
CA LYS A 114 8.29 -0.78 15.82
C LYS A 114 7.69 -1.08 14.46
N TRP A 115 7.03 -0.12 13.84
CA TRP A 115 6.37 -0.31 12.55
C TRP A 115 7.37 -0.58 11.44
N LEU A 116 8.58 -0.03 11.56
CA LEU A 116 9.61 -0.21 10.53
C LEU A 116 10.08 -1.65 10.40
N ARG A 117 9.88 -2.48 11.42
CA ARG A 117 10.29 -3.88 11.40
C ARG A 117 9.46 -4.70 10.44
N VAL A 118 8.24 -4.26 10.15
CA VAL A 118 7.29 -5.02 9.32
C VAL A 118 7.01 -4.32 8.00
N PHE A 119 7.69 -3.22 7.72
CA PHE A 119 7.45 -2.38 6.55
C PHE A 119 8.68 -2.37 5.66
N LYS A 120 8.52 -2.81 4.42
CA LYS A 120 9.63 -2.89 3.48
C LYS A 120 9.18 -2.65 2.04
N PRO A 121 10.09 -2.16 1.19
CA PRO A 121 9.76 -1.97 -0.21
C PRO A 121 9.49 -3.31 -0.88
N GLN A 122 8.56 -3.28 -1.81
CA GLN A 122 8.25 -4.40 -2.66
C GLN A 122 9.25 -4.37 -3.81
N SER A 123 10.05 -5.38 -3.92
CA SER A 123 11.09 -5.44 -4.96
C SER A 123 10.72 -6.41 -6.09
#